data_a063b3f6db1c3a76153f88c3513b1521
#
_entry.id   a063b3f6db1c3a76153f88c3513b1521
#
_cell.length_a   1.000
_cell.length_b   1.000
_cell.length_c   1.000
_cell.angle_alpha   90.00
_cell.angle_beta   90.00
_cell.angle_gamma   90.00
#
_symmetry.space_group_name_H-M   'P 1'
#
loop_
_entity.id
_entity.type
_entity.pdbx_description
1 polymer ?
#
loop_
_entity_poly.entity_id
_entity_poly.type
_entity_poly.pdbx_seq_one_letter_code
_entity_poly.pdbx_strand_id
1 'polypeptide(L)'
;MNEATYRKDMPVEEKLGKLGEVIGHELTHGFDPQGIQYDKYGNKVVTDSDPYGWLPEEDYKVFMERAERIAAYYDAIKPFPYAVCDGERVWGEAAADIGGMAIGLKIAEKYKEFDYDRYFRSYAELWRMQSTISTERYDVSDEHPLRCLRVNTVVQQFDEFLDTYGVREGDFMYLAPEDRIDLWTGTDVD
;
A
#
# COMPACT_ATOMS: atom_id res chain seq x y z
N MET A 1 -6.48 -18.03 -12.91
CA MET A 1 -6.13 -17.68 -11.52
C MET A 1 -5.19 -18.77 -11.03
N ASN A 2 -4.03 -18.41 -10.47
CA ASN A 2 -3.04 -19.37 -10.00
C ASN A 2 -3.51 -19.97 -8.66
N GLU A 3 -3.38 -21.29 -8.47
CA GLU A 3 -3.74 -21.98 -7.21
C GLU A 3 -2.93 -21.48 -5.99
N ALA A 4 -1.75 -20.90 -6.22
CA ALA A 4 -0.98 -20.26 -5.16
C ALA A 4 -1.64 -18.97 -4.62
N THR A 5 -2.41 -18.26 -5.46
CA THR A 5 -3.09 -17.02 -5.11
C THR A 5 -4.49 -17.27 -4.54
N TYR A 6 -5.21 -18.27 -5.08
CA TYR A 6 -6.57 -18.59 -4.63
C TYR A 6 -6.92 -20.06 -4.83
N ARG A 7 -7.43 -20.68 -3.78
CA ARG A 7 -8.18 -21.95 -3.79
C ARG A 7 -9.44 -21.77 -2.95
N LYS A 8 -10.49 -22.49 -3.35
CA LYS A 8 -11.80 -22.42 -2.66
C LYS A 8 -11.71 -22.85 -1.17
N ASP A 9 -10.85 -23.79 -0.87
CA ASP A 9 -10.64 -24.39 0.45
C ASP A 9 -9.64 -23.65 1.35
N MET A 10 -9.00 -22.56 0.86
CA MET A 10 -8.15 -21.72 1.70
C MET A 10 -8.94 -21.11 2.87
N PRO A 11 -8.32 -20.99 4.07
CA PRO A 11 -8.83 -20.16 5.14
C PRO A 11 -9.10 -18.72 4.70
N VAL A 12 -9.96 -18.00 5.43
CA VAL A 12 -10.32 -16.62 5.07
C VAL A 12 -9.11 -15.70 5.12
N GLU A 13 -8.22 -15.90 6.08
CA GLU A 13 -6.98 -15.15 6.25
C GLU A 13 -6.07 -15.25 5.02
N GLU A 14 -5.92 -16.47 4.48
CA GLU A 14 -5.13 -16.67 3.27
C GLU A 14 -5.80 -16.05 2.04
N LYS A 15 -7.12 -16.14 1.94
CA LYS A 15 -7.87 -15.51 0.85
C LYS A 15 -7.73 -14.00 0.89
N LEU A 16 -7.85 -13.41 2.08
CA LEU A 16 -7.69 -11.98 2.27
C LEU A 16 -6.24 -11.55 2.04
N GLY A 17 -5.25 -12.22 2.63
CA GLY A 17 -3.84 -11.86 2.50
C GLY A 17 -3.25 -12.12 1.10
N LYS A 18 -3.98 -12.74 0.19
CA LYS A 18 -3.55 -12.97 -1.20
C LYS A 18 -4.48 -12.28 -2.20
N LEU A 19 -5.55 -12.94 -2.62
CA LEU A 19 -6.47 -12.37 -3.62
C LEU A 19 -7.20 -11.14 -3.10
N GLY A 20 -7.54 -11.11 -1.82
CA GLY A 20 -8.22 -9.97 -1.19
C GLY A 20 -7.37 -8.70 -1.25
N GLU A 21 -6.07 -8.84 -0.98
CA GLU A 21 -5.11 -7.75 -1.09
C GLU A 21 -5.01 -7.21 -2.52
N VAL A 22 -4.89 -8.09 -3.51
CA VAL A 22 -4.87 -7.68 -4.92
C VAL A 22 -6.16 -6.94 -5.29
N ILE A 23 -7.32 -7.45 -4.87
CA ILE A 23 -8.60 -6.77 -5.16
C ILE A 23 -8.66 -5.40 -4.46
N GLY A 24 -8.23 -5.31 -3.20
CA GLY A 24 -8.18 -4.04 -2.45
C GLY A 24 -7.22 -3.04 -3.10
N HIS A 25 -6.05 -3.49 -3.53
CA HIS A 25 -5.06 -2.72 -4.27
C HIS A 25 -5.67 -2.13 -5.56
N GLU A 26 -6.26 -2.96 -6.42
CA GLU A 26 -6.88 -2.50 -7.68
C GLU A 26 -8.04 -1.52 -7.44
N LEU A 27 -8.84 -1.72 -6.39
CA LEU A 27 -9.90 -0.77 -6.03
C LEU A 27 -9.31 0.57 -5.57
N THR A 28 -8.17 0.54 -4.89
CA THR A 28 -7.50 1.73 -4.37
C THR A 28 -6.93 2.60 -5.48
N HIS A 29 -6.56 2.04 -6.65
CA HIS A 29 -6.11 2.82 -7.80
C HIS A 29 -7.11 3.88 -8.28
N GLY A 30 -8.40 3.73 -7.99
CA GLY A 30 -9.38 4.80 -8.23
C GLY A 30 -9.17 6.04 -7.36
N PHE A 31 -8.36 5.94 -6.31
CA PHE A 31 -8.17 6.94 -5.25
C PHE A 31 -6.69 7.18 -4.91
N ASP A 32 -5.77 6.73 -5.74
CA ASP A 32 -4.34 7.06 -5.65
C ASP A 32 -4.02 8.40 -6.35
N PRO A 33 -2.78 8.91 -6.28
CA PRO A 33 -2.41 10.19 -6.90
C PRO A 33 -2.59 10.26 -8.41
N GLN A 34 -2.60 9.14 -9.12
CA GLN A 34 -2.91 9.06 -10.54
C GLN A 34 -4.42 8.92 -10.76
N GLY A 35 -5.09 8.05 -10.00
CA GLY A 35 -6.51 7.72 -10.14
C GLY A 35 -7.44 8.89 -9.88
N ILE A 36 -7.13 9.74 -8.88
CA ILE A 36 -7.96 10.93 -8.58
C ILE A 36 -8.04 11.93 -9.74
N GLN A 37 -7.16 11.83 -10.74
CA GLN A 37 -7.19 12.67 -11.93
C GLN A 37 -8.32 12.30 -12.91
N TYR A 38 -9.00 11.17 -12.68
CA TYR A 38 -10.04 10.64 -13.56
C TYR A 38 -11.39 10.57 -12.85
N ASP A 39 -12.45 10.79 -13.61
CA ASP A 39 -13.82 10.63 -13.12
C ASP A 39 -14.27 9.15 -13.18
N LYS A 40 -15.47 8.89 -12.68
CA LYS A 40 -16.10 7.54 -12.71
C LYS A 40 -16.35 6.96 -14.11
N TYR A 41 -16.14 7.74 -15.15
CA TYR A 41 -16.25 7.30 -16.55
C TYR A 41 -14.90 7.10 -17.22
N GLY A 42 -13.80 7.35 -16.50
CA GLY A 42 -12.43 7.27 -17.01
C GLY A 42 -11.97 8.49 -17.82
N ASN A 43 -12.69 9.61 -17.72
CA ASN A 43 -12.25 10.85 -18.34
C ASN A 43 -11.24 11.56 -17.43
N LYS A 44 -10.15 12.05 -18.01
CA LYS A 44 -9.22 12.90 -17.26
C LYS A 44 -9.89 14.24 -16.96
N VAL A 45 -10.05 14.55 -15.67
CA VAL A 45 -10.74 15.76 -15.19
C VAL A 45 -9.80 16.77 -14.57
N VAL A 46 -8.62 16.37 -14.11
CA VAL A 46 -7.56 17.29 -13.68
C VAL A 46 -6.84 17.81 -14.91
N THR A 47 -6.97 19.12 -15.16
CA THR A 47 -6.44 19.83 -16.34
C THR A 47 -5.88 21.18 -15.95
N ASP A 48 -5.22 21.89 -16.89
CA ASP A 48 -4.72 23.27 -16.64
C ASP A 48 -5.85 24.25 -16.30
N SER A 49 -7.06 24.02 -16.79
CA SER A 49 -8.23 24.87 -16.53
C SER A 49 -9.06 24.43 -15.32
N ASP A 50 -8.88 23.20 -14.88
CA ASP A 50 -9.51 22.62 -13.69
C ASP A 50 -8.49 21.73 -12.96
N PRO A 51 -7.63 22.34 -12.12
CA PRO A 51 -6.51 21.62 -11.50
C PRO A 51 -6.91 20.68 -10.35
N TYR A 52 -8.17 20.70 -9.93
CA TYR A 52 -8.65 19.91 -8.78
C TYR A 52 -9.63 18.81 -9.20
N GLY A 53 -10.16 18.87 -10.42
CA GLY A 53 -11.06 17.87 -10.98
C GLY A 53 -12.37 17.75 -10.19
N TRP A 54 -12.68 16.54 -9.72
CA TRP A 54 -13.91 16.26 -8.97
C TRP A 54 -13.78 16.47 -7.45
N LEU A 55 -12.56 16.73 -6.95
CA LEU A 55 -12.34 17.03 -5.53
C LEU A 55 -12.49 18.54 -5.26
N PRO A 56 -13.00 18.93 -4.08
CA PRO A 56 -12.83 20.29 -3.60
C PRO A 56 -11.34 20.68 -3.54
N GLU A 57 -11.02 21.93 -3.80
CA GLU A 57 -9.63 22.44 -3.81
C GLU A 57 -8.88 22.11 -2.52
N GLU A 58 -9.54 22.29 -1.37
CA GLU A 58 -8.93 22.02 -0.05
C GLU A 58 -8.61 20.53 0.12
N ASP A 59 -9.55 19.65 -0.25
CA ASP A 59 -9.37 18.21 -0.14
C ASP A 59 -8.28 17.72 -1.10
N TYR A 60 -8.23 18.25 -2.32
CA TYR A 60 -7.18 17.92 -3.28
C TYR A 60 -5.79 18.28 -2.76
N LYS A 61 -5.64 19.47 -2.17
CA LYS A 61 -4.35 19.90 -1.61
C LYS A 61 -3.91 19.02 -0.45
N VAL A 62 -4.81 18.73 0.50
CA VAL A 62 -4.50 17.84 1.63
C VAL A 62 -4.15 16.44 1.14
N PHE A 63 -4.88 15.94 0.15
CA PHE A 63 -4.58 14.63 -0.45
C PHE A 63 -3.19 14.61 -1.08
N MET A 64 -2.82 15.64 -1.87
CA MET A 64 -1.51 15.71 -2.51
C MET A 64 -0.36 15.88 -1.51
N GLU A 65 -0.54 16.67 -0.44
CA GLU A 65 0.45 16.76 0.65
C GLU A 65 0.70 15.40 1.30
N ARG A 66 -0.34 14.58 1.46
CA ARG A 66 -0.22 13.22 1.99
C ARG A 66 0.47 12.28 0.99
N ALA A 67 0.17 12.42 -0.31
CA ALA A 67 0.84 11.67 -1.36
C ALA A 67 2.34 12.01 -1.43
N GLU A 68 2.71 13.27 -1.28
CA GLU A 68 4.12 13.71 -1.18
C GLU A 68 4.85 13.08 0.03
N ARG A 69 4.15 12.81 1.13
CA ARG A 69 4.73 12.06 2.26
C ARG A 69 5.05 10.61 1.88
N ILE A 70 4.23 9.97 1.04
CA ILE A 70 4.54 8.64 0.49
C ILE A 70 5.84 8.72 -0.33
N ALA A 71 5.93 9.68 -1.25
CA ALA A 71 7.11 9.85 -2.07
C ALA A 71 8.36 10.07 -1.22
N ALA A 72 8.32 11.00 -0.26
CA ALA A 72 9.43 11.27 0.64
C ALA A 72 9.84 10.04 1.48
N TYR A 73 8.88 9.25 1.93
CA TYR A 73 9.13 8.02 2.67
C TYR A 73 9.91 7.01 1.82
N TYR A 74 9.51 6.80 0.56
CA TYR A 74 10.21 5.88 -0.33
C TYR A 74 11.56 6.41 -0.82
N ASP A 75 11.71 7.71 -1.03
CA ASP A 75 12.98 8.36 -1.38
C ASP A 75 14.06 8.16 -0.31
N ALA A 76 13.65 8.04 0.95
CA ALA A 76 14.57 7.75 2.06
C ALA A 76 15.07 6.30 2.08
N ILE A 77 14.41 5.38 1.34
CA ILE A 77 14.75 3.96 1.35
C ILE A 77 15.86 3.69 0.33
N LYS A 78 16.92 3.02 0.80
CA LYS A 78 18.03 2.52 -0.03
C LYS A 78 17.99 1.00 -0.05
N PRO A 79 17.23 0.39 -0.95
CA PRO A 79 17.06 -1.06 -0.97
C PRO A 79 18.36 -1.80 -1.25
N PHE A 80 19.27 -1.15 -1.99
CA PHE A 80 20.61 -1.66 -2.31
C PHE A 80 21.64 -0.54 -2.23
N PRO A 81 22.95 -0.86 -2.01
CA PRO A 81 24.00 0.16 -1.99
C PRO A 81 24.14 0.98 -3.28
N TYR A 82 23.55 0.51 -4.37
CA TYR A 82 23.67 1.08 -5.72
C TYR A 82 22.33 1.61 -6.26
N ALA A 83 21.27 1.58 -5.49
CA ALA A 83 19.93 1.98 -5.94
C ALA A 83 19.19 2.74 -4.84
N VAL A 84 18.48 3.77 -5.25
CA VAL A 84 17.58 4.57 -4.44
C VAL A 84 16.18 4.42 -5.06
N CYS A 85 15.15 4.31 -4.24
CA CYS A 85 13.78 4.37 -4.74
C CYS A 85 13.50 5.78 -5.29
N ASP A 86 12.65 5.85 -6.30
CA ASP A 86 12.07 7.08 -6.82
C ASP A 86 10.65 7.16 -6.26
N GLY A 87 10.47 7.98 -5.24
CA GLY A 87 9.22 8.02 -4.48
C GLY A 87 8.03 8.47 -5.31
N GLU A 88 8.18 9.47 -6.18
CA GLU A 88 7.11 9.93 -7.07
C GLU A 88 6.73 8.87 -8.11
N ARG A 89 7.68 8.03 -8.52
CA ARG A 89 7.40 6.94 -9.44
C ARG A 89 6.55 5.85 -8.81
N VAL A 90 6.81 5.52 -7.53
CA VAL A 90 6.16 4.39 -6.86
C VAL A 90 4.97 4.78 -5.98
N TRP A 91 4.68 6.07 -5.78
CA TRP A 91 3.67 6.52 -4.81
C TRP A 91 2.27 5.98 -5.07
N GLY A 92 1.85 5.84 -6.34
CA GLY A 92 0.54 5.29 -6.70
C GLY A 92 0.41 3.83 -6.29
N GLU A 93 1.38 3.03 -6.67
CA GLU A 93 1.45 1.61 -6.32
C GLU A 93 1.60 1.39 -4.81
N ALA A 94 2.42 2.24 -4.17
CA ALA A 94 2.58 2.21 -2.71
C ALA A 94 1.27 2.58 -1.98
N ALA A 95 0.55 3.59 -2.47
CA ALA A 95 -0.77 3.96 -1.96
C ALA A 95 -1.77 2.79 -2.13
N ALA A 96 -1.77 2.16 -3.31
CA ALA A 96 -2.65 1.03 -3.60
C ALA A 96 -2.37 -0.18 -2.69
N ASP A 97 -1.10 -0.49 -2.42
CA ASP A 97 -0.72 -1.56 -1.48
C ASP A 97 -1.19 -1.26 -0.04
N ILE A 98 -1.00 -0.01 0.44
CA ILE A 98 -1.45 0.39 1.78
C ILE A 98 -2.98 0.34 1.87
N GLY A 99 -3.68 0.81 0.83
CA GLY A 99 -5.15 0.77 0.77
C GLY A 99 -5.70 -0.65 0.72
N GLY A 100 -5.05 -1.54 -0.04
CA GLY A 100 -5.38 -2.96 -0.08
C GLY A 100 -5.31 -3.60 1.31
N MET A 101 -4.20 -3.36 2.03
CA MET A 101 -4.00 -3.83 3.41
C MET A 101 -5.07 -3.26 4.36
N ALA A 102 -5.33 -1.95 4.30
CA ALA A 102 -6.35 -1.31 5.13
C ALA A 102 -7.75 -1.92 4.91
N ILE A 103 -8.13 -2.18 3.66
CA ILE A 103 -9.39 -2.85 3.30
C ILE A 103 -9.41 -4.27 3.86
N GLY A 104 -8.32 -5.03 3.70
CA GLY A 104 -8.19 -6.39 4.22
C GLY A 104 -8.36 -6.45 5.73
N LEU A 105 -7.67 -5.58 6.48
CA LEU A 105 -7.76 -5.47 7.92
C LEU A 105 -9.17 -5.04 8.37
N LYS A 106 -9.80 -4.10 7.66
CA LYS A 106 -11.19 -3.69 7.94
C LYS A 106 -12.21 -4.81 7.72
N ILE A 107 -11.93 -5.72 6.81
CA ILE A 107 -12.74 -6.94 6.64
C ILE A 107 -12.45 -7.93 7.78
N ALA A 108 -11.18 -8.07 8.21
CA ALA A 108 -10.77 -8.95 9.29
C ALA A 108 -11.53 -8.67 10.60
N GLU A 109 -11.81 -7.39 10.93
CA GLU A 109 -12.59 -7.00 12.12
C GLU A 109 -13.97 -7.66 12.20
N LYS A 110 -14.53 -8.11 11.08
CA LYS A 110 -15.84 -8.79 11.02
C LYS A 110 -15.79 -10.24 11.47
N TYR A 111 -14.59 -10.79 11.65
CA TYR A 111 -14.40 -12.17 12.10
C TYR A 111 -14.01 -12.18 13.58
N LYS A 112 -14.76 -12.93 14.37
CA LYS A 112 -14.55 -13.01 15.83
C LYS A 112 -13.21 -13.63 16.23
N GLU A 113 -12.73 -14.56 15.41
CA GLU A 113 -11.45 -15.25 15.59
C GLU A 113 -10.71 -15.15 14.24
N PHE A 114 -9.87 -14.15 14.09
CA PHE A 114 -9.06 -13.95 12.91
C PHE A 114 -7.58 -14.18 13.22
N ASP A 115 -6.92 -15.03 12.45
CA ASP A 115 -5.50 -15.33 12.59
C ASP A 115 -4.67 -14.31 11.80
N TYR A 116 -4.29 -13.21 12.46
CA TYR A 116 -3.48 -12.15 11.87
C TYR A 116 -2.08 -12.65 11.46
N ASP A 117 -1.46 -13.59 12.16
CA ASP A 117 -0.17 -14.18 11.75
C ASP A 117 -0.33 -14.89 10.40
N ARG A 118 -1.37 -15.69 10.23
CA ARG A 118 -1.67 -16.35 8.95
C ARG A 118 -1.94 -15.33 7.83
N TYR A 119 -2.66 -14.28 8.12
CA TYR A 119 -2.96 -13.21 7.15
C TYR A 119 -1.68 -12.52 6.66
N PHE A 120 -0.85 -12.00 7.56
CA PHE A 120 0.38 -11.32 7.20
C PHE A 120 1.41 -12.24 6.52
N ARG A 121 1.52 -13.50 6.93
CA ARG A 121 2.35 -14.50 6.24
C ARG A 121 1.85 -14.76 4.83
N SER A 122 0.55 -14.84 4.63
CA SER A 122 -0.05 -15.07 3.31
C SER A 122 0.20 -13.89 2.38
N TYR A 123 0.13 -12.67 2.89
CA TYR A 123 0.53 -11.47 2.17
C TYR A 123 2.02 -11.49 1.78
N ALA A 124 2.90 -11.79 2.72
CA ALA A 124 4.32 -11.91 2.43
C ALA A 124 4.64 -13.01 1.41
N GLU A 125 3.91 -14.13 1.45
CA GLU A 125 4.03 -15.20 0.45
C GLU A 125 3.60 -14.78 -0.95
N LEU A 126 2.60 -13.90 -1.08
CA LEU A 126 2.15 -13.37 -2.37
C LEU A 126 3.30 -12.66 -3.11
N TRP A 127 4.11 -11.90 -2.38
CA TRP A 127 5.21 -11.11 -2.93
C TRP A 127 6.57 -11.81 -2.91
N ARG A 128 6.65 -13.01 -2.32
CA ARG A 128 7.91 -13.76 -2.23
C ARG A 128 8.42 -14.15 -3.60
N MET A 129 9.63 -13.71 -3.93
CA MET A 129 10.31 -14.01 -5.18
C MET A 129 11.79 -14.28 -4.95
N GLN A 130 12.37 -15.06 -5.85
CA GLN A 130 13.82 -15.11 -6.06
C GLN A 130 14.14 -14.35 -7.36
N SER A 131 15.08 -13.42 -7.29
CA SER A 131 15.51 -12.64 -8.44
C SER A 131 17.02 -12.61 -8.56
N THR A 132 17.51 -12.19 -9.72
CA THR A 132 18.93 -11.87 -9.92
C THR A 132 19.18 -10.39 -9.64
N ILE A 133 20.41 -10.01 -9.32
CA ILE A 133 20.80 -8.59 -9.16
C ILE A 133 20.43 -7.77 -10.42
N SER A 134 20.53 -8.37 -11.60
CA SER A 134 20.15 -7.70 -12.85
C SER A 134 18.66 -7.42 -12.92
N THR A 135 17.81 -8.37 -12.49
CA THR A 135 16.36 -8.19 -12.41
C THR A 135 16.00 -7.12 -11.40
N GLU A 136 16.58 -7.17 -10.21
CA GLU A 136 16.31 -6.18 -9.15
C GLU A 136 16.70 -4.76 -9.55
N ARG A 137 17.81 -4.59 -10.28
CA ARG A 137 18.19 -3.28 -10.84
C ARG A 137 17.20 -2.76 -11.86
N TYR A 138 16.59 -3.65 -12.63
CA TYR A 138 15.53 -3.29 -13.56
C TYR A 138 14.24 -2.92 -12.78
N ASP A 139 13.87 -3.75 -11.80
CA ASP A 139 12.66 -3.55 -10.99
C ASP A 139 12.68 -2.23 -10.21
N VAL A 140 13.86 -1.71 -9.80
CA VAL A 140 13.98 -0.36 -9.18
C VAL A 140 13.51 0.77 -10.10
N SER A 141 13.53 0.56 -11.42
CA SER A 141 13.06 1.55 -12.40
C SER A 141 11.58 1.40 -12.77
N ASP A 142 10.89 0.43 -12.22
CA ASP A 142 9.46 0.17 -12.40
C ASP A 142 8.61 1.10 -11.53
N GLU A 143 7.33 1.26 -11.85
CA GLU A 143 6.37 2.01 -11.05
C GLU A 143 5.96 1.29 -9.75
N HIS A 144 6.19 -0.02 -9.70
CA HIS A 144 5.94 -0.81 -8.49
C HIS A 144 7.16 -0.77 -7.56
N PRO A 145 6.97 -0.59 -6.26
CA PRO A 145 8.04 -0.81 -5.29
C PRO A 145 8.58 -2.24 -5.39
N LEU A 146 9.87 -2.41 -5.05
CA LEU A 146 10.44 -3.75 -4.93
C LEU A 146 9.60 -4.64 -4.03
N ARG A 147 9.47 -5.92 -4.36
CA ARG A 147 8.57 -6.86 -3.67
C ARG A 147 8.79 -6.92 -2.16
N CYS A 148 10.04 -6.83 -1.69
CA CYS A 148 10.32 -6.76 -0.26
C CYS A 148 9.82 -5.46 0.38
N LEU A 149 9.79 -4.35 -0.37
CA LEU A 149 9.21 -3.09 0.09
C LEU A 149 7.69 -3.16 0.08
N ARG A 150 7.06 -3.75 -0.95
CA ARG A 150 5.60 -3.98 -0.97
C ARG A 150 5.11 -4.74 0.27
N VAL A 151 5.95 -5.54 0.92
CA VAL A 151 5.64 -6.19 2.19
C VAL A 151 6.02 -5.30 3.36
N ASN A 152 7.31 -5.01 3.52
CA ASN A 152 7.84 -4.45 4.76
C ASN A 152 7.34 -3.02 5.04
N THR A 153 7.28 -2.18 4.00
CA THR A 153 6.83 -0.78 4.15
C THR A 153 5.32 -0.67 4.35
N VAL A 154 4.56 -1.68 3.90
CA VAL A 154 3.11 -1.72 4.06
C VAL A 154 2.71 -2.22 5.44
N VAL A 155 3.19 -3.39 5.86
CA VAL A 155 2.75 -3.99 7.12
C VAL A 155 3.08 -3.14 8.35
N GLN A 156 4.19 -2.40 8.34
CA GLN A 156 4.60 -1.53 9.47
C GLN A 156 3.71 -0.30 9.65
N GLN A 157 2.81 -0.01 8.70
CA GLN A 157 1.82 1.07 8.83
C GLN A 157 0.69 0.74 9.80
N PHE A 158 0.52 -0.55 10.21
CA PHE A 158 -0.67 -1.04 10.89
C PHE A 158 -0.36 -1.59 12.28
N ASP A 159 -1.16 -1.19 13.28
CA ASP A 159 -1.06 -1.66 14.65
C ASP A 159 -1.27 -3.18 14.76
N GLU A 160 -2.14 -3.75 13.92
CA GLU A 160 -2.40 -5.19 13.90
C GLU A 160 -1.13 -6.01 13.61
N PHE A 161 -0.23 -5.49 12.75
CA PHE A 161 1.07 -6.10 12.51
C PHE A 161 1.98 -5.95 13.73
N LEU A 162 2.10 -4.74 14.26
CA LEU A 162 2.96 -4.48 15.40
C LEU A 162 2.55 -5.33 16.60
N ASP A 163 1.26 -5.43 16.87
CA ASP A 163 0.72 -6.22 17.98
C ASP A 163 0.89 -7.73 17.76
N THR A 164 0.64 -8.22 16.54
CA THR A 164 0.76 -9.64 16.20
C THR A 164 2.18 -10.15 16.43
N TYR A 165 3.19 -9.36 16.09
CA TYR A 165 4.60 -9.76 16.21
C TYR A 165 5.33 -9.13 17.40
N GLY A 166 4.63 -8.36 18.23
CA GLY A 166 5.21 -7.72 19.42
C GLY A 166 6.26 -6.67 19.08
N VAL A 167 6.15 -6.02 17.92
CA VAL A 167 7.08 -4.98 17.46
C VAL A 167 6.97 -3.74 18.36
N ARG A 168 8.08 -3.18 18.77
CA ARG A 168 8.15 -2.03 19.71
C ARG A 168 9.16 -0.99 19.21
N GLU A 169 9.08 0.20 19.77
CA GLU A 169 10.05 1.27 19.53
C GLU A 169 11.48 0.75 19.69
N GLY A 170 12.31 1.02 18.67
CA GLY A 170 13.68 0.53 18.55
C GLY A 170 13.85 -0.74 17.69
N ASP A 171 12.77 -1.43 17.34
CA ASP A 171 12.82 -2.55 16.42
C ASP A 171 12.87 -2.04 14.96
N PHE A 172 13.50 -2.81 14.08
CA PHE A 172 13.68 -2.43 12.66
C PHE A 172 12.34 -2.22 11.92
N MET A 173 11.31 -2.96 12.29
CA MET A 173 9.98 -2.87 11.66
C MET A 173 9.04 -1.90 12.36
N TYR A 174 9.51 -1.20 13.41
CA TYR A 174 8.69 -0.19 14.07
C TYR A 174 8.59 1.07 13.24
N LEU A 175 7.39 1.57 13.06
CA LEU A 175 7.08 2.88 12.49
C LEU A 175 6.17 3.62 13.47
N ALA A 176 6.63 4.79 13.92
CA ALA A 176 5.87 5.60 14.86
C ALA A 176 4.53 6.06 14.24
N PRO A 177 3.44 6.17 15.01
CA PRO A 177 2.13 6.55 14.48
C PRO A 177 2.14 7.85 13.66
N GLU A 178 2.92 8.86 14.09
CA GLU A 178 3.07 10.14 13.40
C GLU A 178 3.79 10.05 12.05
N ASP A 179 4.59 8.99 11.85
CA ASP A 179 5.33 8.75 10.61
C ASP A 179 4.55 7.89 9.61
N ARG A 180 3.40 7.32 10.05
CA ARG A 180 2.58 6.47 9.20
C ARG A 180 1.89 7.25 8.11
N ILE A 181 1.63 6.56 7.02
CA ILE A 181 0.96 7.10 5.86
C ILE A 181 -0.54 6.91 6.02
N ASP A 182 -1.25 8.02 6.08
CA ASP A 182 -2.69 8.06 6.05
C ASP A 182 -3.16 8.96 4.90
N LEU A 183 -3.58 8.35 3.81
CA LEU A 183 -3.93 9.08 2.60
C LEU A 183 -5.41 9.49 2.57
N TRP A 184 -6.30 8.72 3.18
CA TRP A 184 -7.75 8.85 2.99
C TRP A 184 -8.54 9.24 4.23
N THR A 185 -8.02 9.10 5.44
CA THR A 185 -8.81 9.49 6.62
C THR A 185 -8.85 11.00 6.74
N GLY A 186 -10.06 11.52 6.95
CA GLY A 186 -10.25 12.92 7.26
C GLY A 186 -9.61 13.27 8.60
N THR A 187 -9.02 14.46 8.70
CA THR A 187 -8.76 15.06 10.01
C THR A 187 -10.14 15.40 10.60
N ASP A 188 -10.53 14.60 11.61
CA ASP A 188 -11.64 14.88 12.52
C ASP A 188 -12.94 15.39 11.87
N VAL A 189 -13.77 14.44 11.47
CA VAL A 189 -15.21 14.72 11.42
C VAL A 189 -15.75 14.45 12.82
N ASP A 190 -15.80 15.50 13.65
CA ASP A 190 -16.60 15.51 14.88
C ASP A 190 -18.07 15.22 14.61
#